data_e41331124a8b66baea8f4b5d8843f0da
#
_entry.id   e41331124a8b66baea8f4b5d8843f0da
#
_cell.length_a   1.000
_cell.length_b   1.000
_cell.length_c   1.000
_cell.angle_alpha   90.00
_cell.angle_beta   90.00
_cell.angle_gamma   90.00
#
_symmetry.space_group_name_H-M   'P 1'
#
loop_
_entity.id
_entity.type
_entity.pdbx_description
1 polymer ?
#
loop_
_entity_poly.entity_id
_entity_poly.type
_entity_poly.pdbx_seq_one_letter_code
_entity_poly.pdbx_strand_id
1 'polypeptide(L)'
;MKKSLENLLAQQGIALLNTLSKEERRARTETIKARYREAGYDDLPHELVTFLTIFDGKDIKRRDGYMAFISSQNLPTRQEMLYYESDAGVTELIPFGGINADEILLCIDSVGSVWGVVDLSSWAPRKTYYHFYGGDLYAALENIIKGKVIDKLEN
;
A
#
# COMPACT_ATOMS: atom_id res chain seq x y z
N MET A 1 -3.85 -15.37 -6.02
CA MET A 1 -4.88 -14.33 -5.85
C MET A 1 -6.26 -14.98 -5.89
N LYS A 2 -7.18 -14.50 -5.03
CA LYS A 2 -8.54 -15.06 -4.99
C LYS A 2 -9.36 -14.59 -6.21
N LYS A 3 -10.20 -15.47 -6.74
CA LYS A 3 -11.09 -15.17 -7.89
C LYS A 3 -12.01 -13.97 -7.63
N SER A 4 -12.40 -13.75 -6.38
CA SER A 4 -13.20 -12.57 -5.97
C SER A 4 -12.48 -11.25 -6.25
N LEU A 5 -11.19 -11.16 -5.93
CA LEU A 5 -10.38 -9.97 -6.20
C LEU A 5 -10.16 -9.79 -7.71
N GLU A 6 -9.88 -10.86 -8.44
CA GLU A 6 -9.75 -10.80 -9.91
C GLU A 6 -11.00 -10.22 -10.56
N ASN A 7 -12.19 -10.64 -10.13
CA ASN A 7 -13.46 -10.13 -10.63
C ASN A 7 -13.65 -8.64 -10.32
N LEU A 8 -13.31 -8.20 -9.09
CA LEU A 8 -13.39 -6.80 -8.69
C LEU A 8 -12.45 -5.91 -9.54
N LEU A 9 -11.26 -6.38 -9.82
CA LEU A 9 -10.29 -5.67 -10.65
C LEU A 9 -10.72 -5.64 -12.12
N ALA A 10 -11.22 -6.75 -12.65
CA ALA A 10 -11.72 -6.84 -14.02
C ALA A 10 -12.90 -5.88 -14.26
N GLN A 11 -13.80 -5.70 -13.30
CA GLN A 11 -14.88 -4.72 -13.35
C GLN A 11 -14.39 -3.27 -13.50
N GLN A 12 -13.17 -2.98 -13.07
CA GLN A 12 -12.52 -1.68 -13.21
C GLN A 12 -11.61 -1.58 -14.42
N GLY A 13 -11.58 -2.59 -15.29
CA GLY A 13 -10.69 -2.63 -16.45
C GLY A 13 -9.22 -2.84 -16.11
N ILE A 14 -8.91 -3.31 -14.89
CA ILE A 14 -7.54 -3.60 -14.47
C ILE A 14 -7.19 -5.01 -14.92
N ALA A 15 -6.40 -5.10 -15.99
CA ALA A 15 -5.87 -6.36 -16.48
C ALA A 15 -4.68 -6.82 -15.61
N LEU A 16 -4.72 -8.08 -15.20
CA LEU A 16 -3.64 -8.70 -14.45
C LEU A 16 -2.59 -9.28 -15.41
N LEU A 17 -1.37 -8.90 -15.20
CA LEU A 17 -0.06 -9.49 -15.52
C LEU A 17 0.22 -10.15 -16.88
N ASN A 18 -0.74 -10.70 -17.60
CA ASN A 18 -0.44 -11.48 -18.82
C ASN A 18 0.00 -10.63 -20.02
N THR A 19 0.06 -9.31 -19.84
CA THR A 19 0.40 -8.35 -20.91
C THR A 19 1.86 -7.92 -20.92
N LEU A 20 2.62 -8.16 -19.83
CA LEU A 20 4.02 -7.76 -19.73
C LEU A 20 4.96 -8.90 -20.16
N SER A 21 5.93 -8.59 -21.01
CA SER A 21 7.02 -9.51 -21.32
C SER A 21 7.92 -9.76 -20.09
N LYS A 22 8.78 -10.76 -20.17
CA LYS A 22 9.75 -11.06 -19.10
C LYS A 22 10.72 -9.89 -18.90
N GLU A 23 11.16 -9.26 -19.96
CA GLU A 23 12.05 -8.10 -19.97
C GLU A 23 11.38 -6.88 -19.34
N GLU A 24 10.14 -6.62 -19.71
CA GLU A 24 9.34 -5.51 -19.15
C GLU A 24 9.13 -5.69 -17.65
N ARG A 25 8.79 -6.88 -17.20
CA ARG A 25 8.66 -7.19 -15.76
C ARG A 25 9.96 -6.95 -15.00
N ARG A 26 11.08 -7.42 -15.55
CA ARG A 26 12.39 -7.23 -14.93
C ARG A 26 12.75 -5.74 -14.82
N ALA A 27 12.59 -4.99 -15.90
CA ALA A 27 12.87 -3.56 -15.92
C ALA A 27 12.01 -2.80 -14.90
N ARG A 28 10.73 -3.14 -14.82
CA ARG A 28 9.80 -2.55 -13.85
C ARG A 28 10.19 -2.87 -12.40
N THR A 29 10.54 -4.12 -12.14
CA THR A 29 11.03 -4.56 -10.82
C THR A 29 12.28 -3.77 -10.39
N GLU A 30 13.26 -3.60 -11.27
CA GLU A 30 14.48 -2.86 -10.99
C GLU A 30 14.18 -1.36 -10.73
N THR A 31 13.28 -0.77 -11.48
CA THR A 31 12.84 0.62 -11.27
C THR A 31 12.19 0.79 -9.89
N ILE A 32 11.29 -0.12 -9.51
CA ILE A 32 10.64 -0.11 -8.19
C ILE A 32 11.68 -0.21 -7.08
N LYS A 33 12.58 -1.19 -7.15
CA LYS A 33 13.64 -1.38 -6.16
C LYS A 33 14.55 -0.15 -6.03
N ALA A 34 14.89 0.48 -7.15
CA ALA A 34 15.71 1.68 -7.15
C ALA A 34 15.03 2.85 -6.43
N ARG A 35 13.74 3.06 -6.65
CA ARG A 35 12.95 4.10 -5.97
C ARG A 35 12.90 3.89 -4.45
N TYR A 36 12.70 2.67 -4.00
CA TYR A 36 12.69 2.34 -2.57
C TYR A 36 14.06 2.51 -1.95
N ARG A 37 15.12 2.11 -2.63
CA ARG A 37 16.51 2.31 -2.18
C ARG A 37 16.83 3.79 -2.01
N GLU A 38 16.44 4.62 -2.97
CA GLU A 38 16.60 6.07 -2.92
C GLU A 38 15.85 6.68 -1.73
N ALA A 39 14.68 6.14 -1.37
CA ALA A 39 13.90 6.56 -0.21
C ALA A 39 14.42 5.98 1.14
N GLY A 40 15.47 5.16 1.12
CA GLY A 40 16.12 4.62 2.31
C GLY A 40 15.67 3.22 2.73
N TYR A 41 14.95 2.51 1.87
CA TYR A 41 14.54 1.12 2.12
C TYR A 41 15.48 0.16 1.40
N ASP A 42 16.28 -0.58 2.15
CA ASP A 42 17.31 -1.47 1.58
C ASP A 42 16.75 -2.85 1.23
N ASP A 43 15.92 -3.41 2.10
CA ASP A 43 15.34 -4.74 1.94
C ASP A 43 13.82 -4.66 1.81
N LEU A 44 13.31 -5.01 0.62
CA LEU A 44 11.86 -5.08 0.38
C LEU A 44 11.38 -6.52 0.49
N PRO A 45 10.22 -6.76 1.15
CA PRO A 45 9.55 -8.05 1.07
C PRO A 45 9.30 -8.45 -0.37
N HIS A 46 9.56 -9.71 -0.71
CA HIS A 46 9.35 -10.22 -2.08
C HIS A 46 7.90 -10.05 -2.53
N GLU A 47 6.95 -10.25 -1.63
CA GLU A 47 5.52 -10.09 -1.89
C GLU A 47 5.18 -8.66 -2.30
N LEU A 48 5.80 -7.66 -1.65
CA LEU A 48 5.59 -6.25 -2.00
C LEU A 48 6.13 -5.94 -3.39
N VAL A 49 7.32 -6.42 -3.72
CA VAL A 49 7.92 -6.21 -5.05
C VAL A 49 7.04 -6.84 -6.14
N THR A 50 6.59 -8.06 -5.93
CA THR A 50 5.69 -8.77 -6.85
C THR A 50 4.37 -8.02 -7.02
N PHE A 51 3.77 -7.57 -5.93
CA PHE A 51 2.55 -6.78 -5.92
C PHE A 51 2.71 -5.47 -6.69
N LEU A 52 3.77 -4.72 -6.42
CA LEU A 52 4.06 -3.45 -7.11
C LEU A 52 4.36 -3.65 -8.59
N THR A 53 4.99 -4.75 -8.97
CA THR A 53 5.21 -5.05 -10.40
C THR A 53 3.89 -5.12 -11.16
N ILE A 54 2.81 -5.54 -10.50
CA ILE A 54 1.46 -5.60 -11.07
C ILE A 54 0.74 -4.25 -10.98
N PHE A 55 0.76 -3.63 -9.81
CA PHE A 55 -0.18 -2.55 -9.46
C PHE A 55 0.43 -1.15 -9.43
N ASP A 56 1.75 -1.01 -9.50
CA ASP A 56 2.41 0.31 -9.44
C ASP A 56 1.88 1.25 -10.53
N GLY A 57 1.47 2.44 -10.10
CA GLY A 57 0.88 3.46 -10.95
C GLY A 57 -0.62 3.26 -11.25
N LYS A 58 -1.31 2.35 -10.58
CA LYS A 58 -2.75 2.12 -10.79
C LYS A 58 -3.61 2.82 -9.77
N ASP A 59 -4.67 3.44 -10.26
CA ASP A 59 -5.76 4.00 -9.49
C ASP A 59 -6.90 2.98 -9.40
N ILE A 60 -7.39 2.74 -8.19
CA ILE A 60 -8.36 1.69 -7.90
C ILE A 60 -9.57 2.34 -7.22
N LYS A 61 -10.74 2.24 -7.82
CA LYS A 61 -11.99 2.75 -7.25
C LYS A 61 -12.44 1.88 -6.07
N ARG A 62 -12.80 2.55 -4.98
CA ARG A 62 -13.42 1.93 -3.81
C ARG A 62 -14.95 2.03 -3.92
N ARG A 63 -15.67 1.13 -3.27
CA ARG A 63 -17.15 1.15 -3.23
C ARG A 63 -17.72 2.39 -2.53
N ASP A 64 -16.94 2.99 -1.61
CA ASP A 64 -17.35 4.22 -0.90
C ASP A 64 -17.16 5.51 -1.72
N GLY A 65 -16.73 5.40 -2.96
CA GLY A 65 -16.50 6.52 -3.87
C GLY A 65 -15.12 7.15 -3.79
N TYR A 66 -14.30 6.77 -2.81
CA TYR A 66 -12.90 7.19 -2.74
C TYR A 66 -12.01 6.40 -3.70
N MET A 67 -10.84 6.95 -3.96
CA MET A 67 -9.83 6.34 -4.83
C MET A 67 -8.65 5.86 -4.00
N ALA A 68 -8.24 4.61 -4.20
CA ALA A 68 -6.96 4.11 -3.75
C ALA A 68 -5.97 4.15 -4.91
N PHE A 69 -4.74 4.54 -4.64
CA PHE A 69 -3.66 4.51 -5.62
C PHE A 69 -2.50 3.68 -5.08
N ILE A 70 -1.93 2.89 -5.93
CA ILE A 70 -0.73 2.08 -5.64
C ILE A 70 0.43 2.72 -6.36
N SER A 71 1.46 3.09 -5.63
CA SER A 71 2.59 3.81 -6.23
C SER A 71 3.88 3.61 -5.47
N SER A 72 4.95 3.39 -6.22
CA SER A 72 6.33 3.44 -5.76
C SER A 72 6.99 4.82 -5.95
N GLN A 73 6.23 5.81 -6.43
CA GLN A 73 6.71 7.18 -6.62
C GLN A 73 6.38 8.05 -5.41
N ASN A 74 7.22 9.07 -5.17
CA ASN A 74 7.04 10.05 -4.10
C ASN A 74 6.82 9.41 -2.72
N LEU A 75 7.56 8.35 -2.45
CA LEU A 75 7.48 7.63 -1.19
C LEU A 75 7.96 8.50 -0.03
N PRO A 76 7.27 8.45 1.13
CA PRO A 76 7.88 8.90 2.38
C PRO A 76 9.20 8.16 2.60
N THR A 77 10.21 8.88 3.04
CA THR A 77 11.52 8.27 3.36
C THR A 77 11.42 7.34 4.56
N ARG A 78 12.37 6.42 4.68
CA ARG A 78 12.46 5.55 5.86
C ARG A 78 12.52 6.35 7.15
N GLN A 79 13.24 7.48 7.13
CA GLN A 79 13.33 8.38 8.27
C GLN A 79 11.98 8.99 8.66
N GLU A 80 11.18 9.41 7.70
CA GLU A 80 9.83 9.93 7.95
C GLU A 80 8.90 8.86 8.51
N MET A 81 9.02 7.61 8.03
CA MET A 81 8.18 6.50 8.50
C MET A 81 8.45 6.10 9.96
N LEU A 82 9.66 6.35 10.48
CA LEU A 82 9.98 6.08 11.90
C LEU A 82 9.07 6.86 12.87
N TYR A 83 8.60 8.02 12.47
CA TYR A 83 7.66 8.81 13.24
C TYR A 83 6.35 8.04 13.54
N TYR A 84 5.84 7.30 12.55
CA TYR A 84 4.58 6.56 12.69
C TYR A 84 4.75 5.22 13.42
N GLU A 85 5.95 4.67 13.48
CA GLU A 85 6.22 3.38 14.11
C GLU A 85 6.32 3.45 15.63
N SER A 86 6.75 4.59 16.16
CA SER A 86 7.12 4.73 17.58
C SER A 86 5.96 4.53 18.56
N ASP A 87 4.73 4.80 18.13
CA ASP A 87 3.59 4.89 19.05
C ASP A 87 2.61 3.71 18.93
N ALA A 88 2.55 3.00 17.80
CA ALA A 88 1.51 2.00 17.56
C ALA A 88 1.92 0.54 17.86
N GLY A 89 3.18 0.29 18.18
CA GLY A 89 3.71 -1.08 18.23
C GLY A 89 3.76 -1.77 16.86
N VAL A 90 3.53 -1.01 15.79
CA VAL A 90 3.67 -1.45 14.40
C VAL A 90 5.08 -1.10 13.97
N THR A 91 5.86 -2.07 13.52
CA THR A 91 7.27 -1.88 13.20
C THR A 91 7.55 -2.10 11.72
N GLU A 92 8.56 -1.41 11.22
CA GLU A 92 9.08 -1.56 9.86
C GLU A 92 8.02 -1.31 8.78
N LEU A 93 7.26 -0.22 8.93
CA LEU A 93 6.28 0.19 7.93
C LEU A 93 6.94 0.61 6.62
N ILE A 94 6.52 -0.03 5.52
CA ILE A 94 6.96 0.30 4.17
C ILE A 94 5.75 0.82 3.39
N PRO A 95 5.76 2.11 2.96
CA PRO A 95 4.65 2.69 2.21
C PRO A 95 4.61 2.17 0.78
N PHE A 96 3.40 1.99 0.23
CA PHE A 96 3.21 1.54 -1.15
C PHE A 96 2.03 2.17 -1.87
N GLY A 97 1.39 3.16 -1.28
CA GLY A 97 0.25 3.83 -1.87
C GLY A 97 -0.51 4.70 -0.90
N GLY A 98 -1.71 5.07 -1.27
CA GLY A 98 -2.57 5.90 -0.45
C GLY A 98 -4.05 5.79 -0.83
N ILE A 99 -4.88 6.40 -0.03
CA ILE A 99 -6.30 6.53 -0.28
C ILE A 99 -6.67 8.00 -0.17
N ASN A 100 -7.53 8.47 -1.08
CA ASN A 100 -8.12 9.79 -1.03
C ASN A 100 -7.08 10.92 -0.99
N ALA A 101 -6.25 11.02 -2.03
CA ALA A 101 -5.26 12.08 -2.19
C ALA A 101 -4.32 12.24 -0.97
N ASP A 102 -3.74 11.14 -0.53
CA ASP A 102 -2.76 11.06 0.56
C ASP A 102 -3.31 11.26 1.99
N GLU A 103 -4.62 11.32 2.18
CA GLU A 103 -5.20 11.37 3.52
C GLU A 103 -4.94 10.09 4.33
N ILE A 104 -4.83 8.95 3.64
CA ILE A 104 -4.49 7.66 4.24
C ILE A 104 -3.28 7.10 3.51
N LEU A 105 -2.19 6.89 4.22
CA LEU A 105 -0.99 6.26 3.67
C LEU A 105 -1.10 4.74 3.81
N LEU A 106 -0.99 4.01 2.70
CA LEU A 106 -1.00 2.54 2.71
C LEU A 106 0.40 2.00 2.94
N CYS A 107 0.54 1.16 3.95
CA CYS A 107 1.81 0.55 4.36
C CYS A 107 1.68 -0.95 4.59
N ILE A 108 2.78 -1.66 4.42
CA ILE A 108 2.96 -3.04 4.86
C ILE A 108 3.97 -3.08 6.01
N ASP A 109 3.73 -3.91 7.01
CA ASP A 109 4.67 -4.13 8.12
C ASP A 109 5.60 -5.32 7.89
N SER A 110 6.48 -5.60 8.86
CA SER A 110 7.47 -6.68 8.79
C SER A 110 6.89 -8.09 8.72
N VAL A 111 5.62 -8.27 9.11
CA VAL A 111 4.94 -9.58 9.06
C VAL A 111 3.98 -9.70 7.88
N GLY A 112 3.93 -8.69 7.01
CA GLY A 112 3.09 -8.69 5.81
C GLY A 112 1.70 -8.13 5.99
N SER A 113 1.37 -7.61 7.17
CA SER A 113 0.08 -6.97 7.44
C SER A 113 -0.01 -5.59 6.79
N VAL A 114 -1.18 -5.24 6.31
CA VAL A 114 -1.44 -3.99 5.59
C VAL A 114 -2.24 -3.02 6.44
N TRP A 115 -1.69 -1.83 6.57
CA TRP A 115 -2.20 -0.73 7.37
C TRP A 115 -2.46 0.51 6.54
N GLY A 116 -3.53 1.23 6.88
CA GLY A 116 -3.71 2.63 6.47
C GLY A 116 -3.35 3.54 7.63
N VAL A 117 -2.37 4.40 7.43
CA VAL A 117 -1.95 5.39 8.44
C VAL A 117 -2.66 6.71 8.15
N VAL A 118 -3.43 7.18 9.11
CA VAL A 118 -4.16 8.45 9.06
C VAL A 118 -3.50 9.41 10.05
N ASP A 119 -2.79 10.39 9.53
CA ASP A 119 -2.13 11.41 10.34
C ASP A 119 -2.98 12.67 10.44
N LEU A 120 -3.56 12.90 11.60
CA LEU A 120 -4.31 14.11 11.93
C LEU A 120 -3.46 15.11 12.71
N SER A 121 -2.16 15.15 12.47
CA SER A 121 -1.19 15.97 13.20
C SER A 121 -1.43 17.48 13.11
N SER A 122 -2.20 17.94 12.11
CA SER A 122 -2.64 19.35 12.00
C SER A 122 -3.74 19.72 13.00
N TRP A 123 -4.34 18.74 13.67
CA TRP A 123 -5.37 18.91 14.68
C TRP A 123 -4.77 18.70 16.08
N ALA A 124 -5.09 19.54 17.03
CA ALA A 124 -4.65 19.37 18.42
C ALA A 124 -5.74 18.66 19.23
N PRO A 125 -5.41 17.61 20.04
CA PRO A 125 -4.10 16.96 20.15
C PRO A 125 -3.76 16.12 18.92
N ARG A 126 -2.47 15.97 18.62
CA ARG A 126 -1.98 15.09 17.56
C ARG A 126 -2.49 13.68 17.76
N LYS A 127 -3.15 13.12 16.73
CA LYS A 127 -3.62 11.74 16.73
C LYS A 127 -3.26 11.07 15.41
N THR A 128 -2.72 9.86 15.52
CA THR A 128 -2.52 8.97 14.39
C THR A 128 -3.43 7.75 14.56
N TYR A 129 -4.15 7.42 13.51
CA TYR A 129 -5.01 6.25 13.45
C TYR A 129 -4.41 5.22 12.51
N TYR A 130 -4.57 3.96 12.86
CA TYR A 130 -4.12 2.83 12.04
C TYR A 130 -5.31 1.98 11.69
N HIS A 131 -5.61 1.90 10.40
CA HIS A 131 -6.67 1.05 9.87
C HIS A 131 -6.06 -0.25 9.39
N PHE A 132 -6.43 -1.36 9.99
CA PHE A 132 -6.00 -2.69 9.55
C PHE A 132 -6.87 -3.17 8.39
N TYR A 133 -6.26 -3.45 7.26
CA TYR A 133 -6.93 -3.90 6.05
C TYR A 133 -6.80 -5.40 5.78
N GLY A 134 -5.74 -6.05 6.25
CA GLY A 134 -5.54 -7.49 6.05
C GLY A 134 -4.15 -7.97 6.40
N GLY A 135 -4.01 -9.28 6.58
CA GLY A 135 -2.75 -9.96 6.88
C GLY A 135 -1.87 -10.26 5.67
N ASP A 136 -2.33 -9.92 4.47
CA ASP A 136 -1.57 -9.98 3.23
C ASP A 136 -2.07 -8.93 2.23
N LEU A 137 -1.22 -8.59 1.25
CA LEU A 137 -1.49 -7.52 0.28
C LEU A 137 -2.76 -7.75 -0.55
N TYR A 138 -3.05 -8.97 -0.95
CA TYR A 138 -4.20 -9.26 -1.82
C TYR A 138 -5.52 -9.26 -1.03
N ALA A 139 -5.52 -9.83 0.18
CA ALA A 139 -6.68 -9.75 1.07
C ALA A 139 -6.97 -8.30 1.47
N ALA A 140 -5.93 -7.53 1.76
CA ALA A 140 -6.04 -6.10 2.05
C ALA A 140 -6.58 -5.31 0.87
N LEU A 141 -6.09 -5.55 -0.35
CA LEU A 141 -6.57 -4.88 -1.56
C LEU A 141 -8.07 -5.14 -1.78
N GLU A 142 -8.53 -6.37 -1.58
CA GLU A 142 -9.96 -6.70 -1.66
C GLU A 142 -10.77 -5.91 -0.64
N ASN A 143 -10.31 -5.80 0.62
CA ASN A 143 -10.97 -5.01 1.65
C ASN A 143 -10.94 -3.50 1.33
N ILE A 144 -9.82 -2.98 0.83
CA ILE A 144 -9.69 -1.59 0.39
C ILE A 144 -10.70 -1.27 -0.71
N ILE A 145 -10.85 -2.13 -1.73
CA ILE A 145 -11.84 -1.96 -2.80
C ILE A 145 -13.26 -1.94 -2.24
N LYS A 146 -13.55 -2.83 -1.30
CA LYS A 146 -14.87 -2.90 -0.63
C LYS A 146 -15.13 -1.75 0.34
N GLY A 147 -14.14 -0.91 0.63
CA GLY A 147 -14.22 0.15 1.64
C GLY A 147 -14.30 -0.39 3.08
N LYS A 148 -13.76 -1.60 3.30
CA LYS A 148 -13.84 -2.32 4.60
C LYS A 148 -12.54 -2.18 5.37
N VAL A 149 -12.63 -1.67 6.59
CA VAL A 149 -11.58 -1.72 7.60
C VAL A 149 -11.88 -2.87 8.56
N ILE A 150 -10.90 -3.75 8.79
CA ILE A 150 -11.08 -4.92 9.68
C ILE A 150 -10.99 -4.48 11.13
N ASP A 151 -9.97 -3.66 11.46
CA ASP A 151 -9.73 -3.17 12.81
C ASP A 151 -9.12 -1.77 12.77
N LYS A 152 -9.22 -1.06 13.89
CA LYS A 152 -8.69 0.29 14.04
C LYS A 152 -7.90 0.39 15.35
N LEU A 153 -6.67 0.89 15.23
CA LEU A 153 -5.85 1.27 16.37
C LEU A 153 -5.75 2.80 16.44
N GLU A 154 -5.81 3.34 17.64
CA GLU A 154 -5.68 4.77 17.91
C GLU A 154 -4.51 5.01 18.87
N ASN A 155 -3.73 6.00 18.56
CA ASN A 155 -2.66 6.52 19.44
C ASN A 155 -3.02 7.89 19.96
#